data_da00ee74da2bad42a9f4d2d90a1ca129
#
_entry.id   da00ee74da2bad42a9f4d2d90a1ca129
#
_cell.length_a   1.000
_cell.length_b   1.000
_cell.length_c   1.000
_cell.angle_alpha   90.00
_cell.angle_beta   90.00
_cell.angle_gamma   90.00
#
_symmetry.space_group_name_H-M   'P 1'
#
loop_
_entity.id
_entity.type
_entity.pdbx_description
1 polymer ?
#
loop_
_entity_poly.entity_id
_entity_poly.type
_entity_poly.pdbx_seq_one_letter_code
_entity_poly.pdbx_strand_id
1 'polypeptide(L)'
;MASAELRIINRRIKSVKSTKKITRAMELIASSRIVKAQQRLTSSNNYTNLLAQIVEELTGSGEMPTSPAIEGTKKITLVVITSDRGLAGAYLSLIHI
;
A
#
# COMPACT_ATOMS: atom_id res chain seq x y z
N MET A 1 -20.99 -46.29 -1.58
CA MET A 1 -21.13 -45.05 -2.38
C MET A 1 -21.21 -43.82 -1.47
N ALA A 2 -22.22 -43.71 -0.61
CA ALA A 2 -22.36 -42.56 0.31
C ALA A 2 -21.13 -42.28 1.21
N SER A 3 -20.41 -43.34 1.64
CA SER A 3 -19.22 -43.19 2.49
C SER A 3 -18.00 -42.55 1.77
N ALA A 4 -17.88 -42.74 0.46
CA ALA A 4 -16.79 -42.13 -0.34
C ALA A 4 -17.02 -40.63 -0.56
N GLU A 5 -18.25 -40.26 -0.88
CA GLU A 5 -18.65 -38.87 -1.02
C GLU A 5 -18.51 -38.09 0.31
N LEU A 6 -18.94 -38.70 1.41
CA LEU A 6 -18.76 -38.14 2.74
C LEU A 6 -17.30 -37.89 3.10
N ARG A 7 -16.41 -38.81 2.71
CA ARG A 7 -14.95 -38.63 2.90
C ARG A 7 -14.41 -37.44 2.11
N ILE A 8 -14.85 -37.27 0.86
CA ILE A 8 -14.44 -36.16 0.01
C ILE A 8 -14.91 -34.84 0.61
N ILE A 9 -16.17 -34.77 1.03
CA ILE A 9 -16.74 -33.57 1.65
C ILE A 9 -16.02 -33.24 2.96
N ASN A 10 -15.77 -34.19 3.82
CA ASN A 10 -15.06 -34.00 5.07
C ASN A 10 -13.61 -33.51 4.84
N ARG A 11 -12.93 -34.04 3.81
CA ARG A 11 -11.60 -33.57 3.42
C ARG A 11 -11.63 -32.11 2.96
N ARG A 12 -12.64 -31.74 2.16
CA ARG A 12 -12.83 -30.34 1.72
C ARG A 12 -13.12 -29.41 2.89
N ILE A 13 -13.98 -29.81 3.81
CA ILE A 13 -14.28 -29.03 5.02
C ILE A 13 -13.02 -28.81 5.85
N LYS A 14 -12.20 -29.86 6.02
CA LYS A 14 -10.92 -29.75 6.74
C LYS A 14 -9.96 -28.79 6.07
N SER A 15 -9.84 -28.86 4.75
CA SER A 15 -9.00 -27.97 3.96
C SER A 15 -9.46 -26.51 4.08
N VAL A 16 -10.75 -26.25 3.93
CA VAL A 16 -11.33 -24.89 4.06
C VAL A 16 -11.14 -24.35 5.48
N LYS A 17 -11.33 -25.18 6.51
CA LYS A 17 -11.06 -24.78 7.91
C LYS A 17 -9.60 -24.39 8.12
N SER A 18 -8.67 -25.12 7.52
CA SER A 18 -7.24 -24.79 7.57
C SER A 18 -6.95 -23.44 6.87
N THR A 19 -7.47 -23.26 5.67
CA THR A 19 -7.35 -22.00 4.93
C THR A 19 -7.94 -20.83 5.69
N LYS A 20 -9.10 -21.01 6.34
CA LYS A 20 -9.72 -20.00 7.19
C LYS A 20 -8.79 -19.55 8.34
N LYS A 21 -8.10 -20.50 8.99
CA LYS A 21 -7.14 -20.18 10.05
C LYS A 21 -5.96 -19.36 9.54
N ILE A 22 -5.44 -19.74 8.36
CA ILE A 22 -4.33 -19.03 7.72
C ILE A 22 -4.73 -17.60 7.36
N THR A 23 -5.88 -17.43 6.70
CA THR A 23 -6.37 -16.09 6.32
C THR A 23 -6.64 -15.20 7.52
N ARG A 24 -7.16 -15.78 8.62
CA ARG A 24 -7.35 -15.03 9.87
C ARG A 24 -6.03 -14.58 10.48
N ALA A 25 -5.01 -15.44 10.47
CA ALA A 25 -3.67 -15.06 10.92
C ALA A 25 -3.08 -13.94 10.04
N MET A 26 -3.25 -14.03 8.72
CA MET A 26 -2.81 -12.98 7.79
C MET A 26 -3.53 -11.65 8.03
N GLU A 27 -4.82 -11.68 8.33
CA GLU A 27 -5.61 -10.50 8.70
C GLU A 27 -5.04 -9.81 9.94
N LEU A 28 -4.72 -10.56 10.99
CA LEU A 28 -4.13 -10.02 12.21
C LEU A 28 -2.76 -9.39 11.96
N ILE A 29 -1.91 -10.04 11.18
CA ILE A 29 -0.59 -9.52 10.81
C ILE A 29 -0.73 -8.24 9.99
N ALA A 30 -1.64 -8.22 9.01
CA ALA A 30 -1.89 -7.05 8.17
C ALA A 30 -2.41 -5.86 8.99
N SER A 31 -3.34 -6.10 9.91
CA SER A 31 -3.87 -5.07 10.82
C SER A 31 -2.76 -4.45 11.67
N SER A 32 -1.86 -5.25 12.22
CA SER A 32 -0.71 -4.75 12.98
C SER A 32 0.24 -3.91 12.11
N ARG A 33 0.48 -4.31 10.87
CA ARG A 33 1.32 -3.56 9.92
C ARG A 33 0.70 -2.23 9.52
N ILE A 34 -0.62 -2.17 9.35
CA ILE A 34 -1.34 -0.93 9.05
C ILE A 34 -1.15 0.08 10.18
N VAL A 35 -1.34 -0.34 11.43
CA VAL A 35 -1.15 0.54 12.60
C VAL A 35 0.27 1.11 12.63
N LYS A 36 1.29 0.27 12.42
CA LYS A 36 2.69 0.73 12.36
C LYS A 36 2.94 1.71 11.21
N ALA A 37 2.35 1.46 10.05
CA ALA A 37 2.48 2.35 8.90
C ALA A 37 1.83 3.71 9.17
N GLN A 38 0.65 3.72 9.78
CA GLN A 38 -0.05 4.95 10.17
C GLN A 38 0.74 5.75 11.22
N GLN A 39 1.34 5.08 12.21
CA GLN A 39 2.19 5.75 13.20
C GLN A 39 3.41 6.40 12.54
N ARG A 40 4.05 5.73 11.59
CA ARG A 40 5.18 6.31 10.83
C ARG A 40 4.74 7.51 10.01
N LEU A 41 3.58 7.43 9.37
CA LEU A 41 3.03 8.54 8.61
C LEU A 41 2.78 9.75 9.52
N THR A 42 2.13 9.54 10.65
CA THR A 42 1.83 10.61 11.62
C THR A 42 3.10 11.25 12.17
N SER A 43 4.13 10.45 12.48
CA SER A 43 5.40 10.99 12.99
C SER A 43 6.19 11.76 11.92
N SER A 44 6.04 11.44 10.64
CA SER A 44 6.70 12.16 9.55
C SER A 44 5.98 13.43 9.12
N ASN A 45 4.69 13.57 9.45
CA ASN A 45 3.89 14.73 9.03
C ASN A 45 4.45 16.06 9.53
N ASN A 46 4.93 16.10 10.78
CA ASN A 46 5.53 17.32 11.33
C ASN A 46 6.76 17.77 10.53
N TYR A 47 7.62 16.83 10.17
CA TYR A 47 8.79 17.11 9.35
C TYR A 47 8.40 17.60 7.95
N THR A 48 7.44 16.92 7.31
CA THR A 48 6.97 17.28 5.98
C THR A 48 6.32 18.65 5.96
N ASN A 49 5.51 18.98 6.97
CA ASN A 49 4.87 20.29 7.07
C ASN A 49 5.89 21.41 7.30
N LEU A 50 6.88 21.20 8.19
CA LEU A 50 7.95 22.16 8.40
C LEU A 50 8.77 22.38 7.13
N LEU A 51 9.09 21.31 6.42
CA LEU A 51 9.83 21.40 5.14
C LEU A 51 9.03 22.19 4.10
N ALA A 52 7.72 21.93 4.00
CA ALA A 52 6.84 22.68 3.10
C ALA A 52 6.80 24.18 3.43
N GLN A 53 6.71 24.53 4.71
CA GLN A 53 6.76 25.92 5.16
C GLN A 53 8.08 26.61 4.81
N ILE A 54 9.20 25.96 5.06
CA ILE A 54 10.52 26.50 4.69
C ILE A 54 10.64 26.72 3.18
N VAL A 55 10.18 25.76 2.38
CA VAL A 55 10.18 25.90 0.92
C VAL A 55 9.29 27.07 0.47
N GLU A 56 8.12 27.23 1.08
CA GLU A 56 7.20 28.32 0.78
C GLU A 56 7.79 29.68 1.14
N GLU A 57 8.42 29.81 2.30
CA GLU A 57 9.11 31.03 2.71
C GLU A 57 10.26 31.39 1.76
N LEU A 58 11.10 30.43 1.40
CA LEU A 58 12.23 30.65 0.50
C LEU A 58 11.79 30.97 -0.92
N THR A 59 10.73 30.35 -1.41
CA THR A 59 10.18 30.69 -2.75
C THR A 59 9.46 32.03 -2.75
N GLY A 60 8.79 32.38 -1.66
CA GLY A 60 8.10 33.66 -1.49
C GLY A 60 9.07 34.84 -1.34
N SER A 61 10.25 34.62 -0.73
CA SER A 61 11.30 35.65 -0.59
C SER A 61 12.12 35.88 -1.87
N GLY A 62 11.97 35.04 -2.88
CA GLY A 62 12.77 35.11 -4.12
C GLY A 62 14.24 34.70 -3.96
N GLU A 63 14.64 34.26 -2.77
CA GLU A 63 16.01 33.84 -2.47
C GLU A 63 16.33 32.41 -2.96
N MET A 64 15.32 31.62 -3.24
CA MET A 64 15.57 30.34 -3.91
C MET A 64 15.95 30.60 -5.36
N PRO A 65 17.12 30.10 -5.80
CA PRO A 65 17.40 30.09 -7.22
C PRO A 65 16.24 29.29 -7.84
N THR A 66 15.40 29.96 -8.60
CA THR A 66 14.45 29.28 -9.47
C THR A 66 15.27 28.24 -10.19
N SER A 67 15.07 26.98 -9.84
CA SER A 67 15.67 25.89 -10.60
C SER A 67 15.42 26.25 -12.04
N PRO A 68 16.49 26.43 -12.87
CA PRO A 68 16.27 26.84 -14.25
C PRO A 68 15.21 25.86 -14.75
N ALA A 69 14.02 26.40 -14.96
CA ALA A 69 12.95 25.61 -15.53
C ALA A 69 13.62 24.98 -16.72
N ILE A 70 13.72 23.64 -16.73
CA ILE A 70 14.45 22.96 -17.79
C ILE A 70 13.56 23.16 -19.00
N GLU A 71 13.71 24.37 -19.57
CA GLU A 71 13.06 24.77 -20.81
C GLU A 71 13.50 23.77 -21.84
N GLY A 72 12.58 22.91 -22.24
CA GLY A 72 12.75 22.04 -23.37
C GLY A 72 12.68 20.53 -23.14
N THR A 73 12.81 20.02 -21.93
CA THR A 73 12.63 18.57 -21.71
C THR A 73 11.33 18.29 -20.98
N LYS A 74 10.30 17.95 -21.70
CA LYS A 74 9.05 17.39 -21.15
C LYS A 74 9.29 15.95 -20.64
N LYS A 75 10.19 15.79 -19.66
CA LYS A 75 10.39 14.52 -18.99
C LYS A 75 9.35 14.41 -17.88
N ILE A 76 8.43 13.48 -18.02
CA ILE A 76 7.43 13.18 -17.00
C ILE A 76 7.96 11.98 -16.19
N THR A 77 8.06 12.15 -14.87
CA THR A 77 8.35 11.05 -13.97
C THR A 77 7.03 10.50 -13.42
N LEU A 78 6.73 9.25 -13.72
CA LEU A 78 5.57 8.56 -13.20
C LEU A 78 6.00 7.66 -12.05
N VAL A 79 5.47 7.90 -10.86
CA VAL A 79 5.67 7.04 -9.69
C VAL A 79 4.48 6.11 -9.57
N VAL A 80 4.71 4.81 -9.75
CA VAL A 80 3.67 3.78 -9.67
C VAL A 80 3.89 2.98 -8.39
N ILE A 81 2.86 2.94 -7.53
CA ILE A 81 2.87 2.18 -6.28
C ILE A 81 1.94 0.99 -6.44
N THR A 82 2.50 -0.19 -6.39
CA THR A 82 1.77 -1.44 -6.57
C THR A 82 2.02 -2.40 -5.41
N SER A 83 1.25 -3.48 -5.33
CA SER A 83 1.51 -4.56 -4.39
C SER A 83 2.57 -5.51 -4.94
N ASP A 84 3.48 -5.98 -4.08
CA ASP A 84 4.52 -6.97 -4.43
C ASP A 84 3.97 -8.39 -4.52
N ARG A 85 2.85 -8.65 -3.87
CA ARG A 85 2.27 -10.00 -3.75
C ARG A 85 0.79 -9.98 -4.06
N GLY A 86 0.25 -11.15 -4.43
CA GLY A 86 -1.18 -11.37 -4.59
C GLY A 86 -1.98 -11.23 -3.29
N LEU A 87 -3.23 -11.63 -3.31
CA LEU A 87 -4.19 -11.50 -2.21
C LEU A 87 -4.50 -10.04 -1.81
N ALA A 88 -4.33 -9.13 -2.74
CA ALA A 88 -4.59 -7.71 -2.56
C ALA A 88 -6.01 -7.28 -3.01
N GLY A 89 -6.88 -8.25 -3.30
CA GLY A 89 -8.23 -7.99 -3.82
C GLY A 89 -8.21 -7.20 -5.12
N ALA A 90 -9.07 -6.21 -5.24
CA ALA A 90 -9.21 -5.36 -6.42
C ALA A 90 -8.13 -4.27 -6.55
N TYR A 91 -7.16 -4.22 -5.66
CA TYR A 91 -6.15 -3.16 -5.65
C TYR A 91 -5.41 -3.01 -6.99
N LEU A 92 -5.00 -4.14 -7.59
CA LEU A 92 -4.34 -4.15 -8.89
C LEU A 92 -5.31 -3.95 -10.05
N SER A 93 -6.59 -4.24 -9.88
CA SER A 93 -7.62 -4.06 -10.90
C SER A 93 -7.88 -2.58 -11.19
N LEU A 94 -7.68 -1.69 -10.22
CA LEU A 94 -7.88 -0.26 -10.39
C LEU A 94 -6.84 0.39 -11.31
N ILE A 95 -5.72 -0.26 -11.55
CA ILE A 95 -4.66 0.22 -12.45
C ILE A 95 -5.04 0.01 -13.92
N HIS A 96 -5.99 -0.87 -14.21
CA HIS A 96 -6.43 -1.20 -15.56
C HIS A 96 -7.66 -0.40 -16.05
N ILE A 97 -8.09 0.58 -15.29
CA ILE A 97 -9.23 1.43 -15.67
C ILE A 97 -8.77 2.61 -16.55
#